data_f408ee11706010e2f9b70e0fba11b60d
#
_entry.id   f408ee11706010e2f9b70e0fba11b60d
#
_cell.length_a   1.000
_cell.length_b   1.000
_cell.length_c   1.000
_cell.angle_alpha   90.00
_cell.angle_beta   90.00
_cell.angle_gamma   90.00
#
_symmetry.space_group_name_H-M   'P 1'
#
loop_
_entity.id
_entity.type
_entity.pdbx_description
1 polymer ?
#
loop_
_entity_poly.entity_id
_entity_poly.type
_entity_poly.pdbx_seq_one_letter_code
_entity_poly.pdbx_strand_id
1 'polypeptide(L)'
;MAEKLQPFILIGPGETIKDELEERGWTQQDLSDITSVSLKNINHLLNNKISISTEMAKLLSKAFGQSPNFWLNLDLNLKKSHNHQ
;
A
#
# COMPACT_ATOMS: atom_id res chain seq x y z
N MET A 1 1.15 11.39 -25.14
CA MET A 1 1.28 11.39 -24.66
C MET A 1 1.57 11.15 -23.89
N ALA A 2 1.51 11.17 -23.47
CA ALA A 2 1.83 11.05 -22.68
C ALA A 2 2.05 10.69 -21.86
N GLU A 3 1.80 10.73 -21.70
CA GLU A 3 1.97 10.45 -20.98
C GLU A 3 2.53 10.03 -20.43
N LYS A 4 2.59 9.97 -20.73
CA LYS A 4 3.07 9.68 -20.36
C LYS A 4 3.73 9.30 -19.70
N LEU A 5 3.70 9.08 -19.67
CA LEU A 5 4.19 8.85 -19.06
C LEU A 5 4.86 8.84 -18.26
N GLN A 6 4.61 8.61 -18.00
CA GLN A 6 5.25 9.01 -17.00
C GLN A 6 5.97 8.04 -16.28
N PRO A 7 7.22 7.82 -16.53
CA PRO A 7 8.01 6.78 -15.95
C PRO A 7 8.20 6.93 -14.47
N PHE A 8 8.01 8.10 -13.97
CA PHE A 8 8.16 8.23 -12.55
C PHE A 8 6.83 8.32 -11.88
N ILE A 9 5.92 7.54 -12.35
CA ILE A 9 4.67 7.42 -11.66
C ILE A 9 4.92 6.97 -10.25
N LEU A 10 4.30 7.65 -9.32
CA LEU A 10 4.48 7.34 -7.92
C LEU A 10 3.72 6.08 -7.59
N ILE A 11 4.46 5.06 -7.18
CA ILE A 11 3.83 3.84 -6.74
C ILE A 11 3.90 3.81 -5.24
N GLY A 12 2.77 4.06 -4.60
CA GLY A 12 2.70 3.98 -3.17
C GLY A 12 2.28 2.60 -2.72
N PRO A 13 2.16 2.42 -1.42
CA PRO A 13 1.75 1.12 -0.92
C PRO A 13 0.35 0.72 -1.36
N GLY A 14 -0.52 1.69 -1.61
CA GLY A 14 -1.88 1.37 -2.02
C GLY A 14 -1.96 0.57 -3.29
N GLU A 15 -1.19 0.97 -4.30
CA GLU A 15 -1.19 0.26 -5.57
C GLU A 15 -0.66 -1.16 -5.41
N THR A 16 0.38 -1.31 -4.61
CA THR A 16 0.96 -2.64 -4.37
C THR A 16 -0.02 -3.53 -3.63
N ILE A 17 -0.74 -2.96 -2.65
CA ILE A 17 -1.74 -3.75 -1.93
C ILE A 17 -2.84 -4.20 -2.87
N LYS A 18 -3.28 -3.33 -3.77
CA LYS A 18 -4.31 -3.71 -4.74
C LYS A 18 -3.85 -4.87 -5.60
N ASP A 19 -2.60 -4.82 -6.05
CA ASP A 19 -2.04 -5.90 -6.86
C ASP A 19 -2.00 -7.20 -6.08
N GLU A 20 -1.60 -7.15 -4.81
CA GLU A 20 -1.53 -8.35 -3.99
C GLU A 20 -2.92 -8.95 -3.75
N LEU A 21 -3.90 -8.09 -3.54
CA LEU A 21 -5.27 -8.58 -3.37
C LEU A 21 -5.76 -9.26 -4.63
N GLU A 22 -5.49 -8.64 -5.77
CA GLU A 22 -5.93 -9.19 -7.04
C GLU A 22 -5.30 -10.53 -7.33
N GLU A 23 -3.99 -10.64 -7.08
CA GLU A 23 -3.30 -11.89 -7.30
C GLU A 23 -3.84 -13.03 -6.46
N ARG A 24 -4.28 -12.71 -5.26
CA ARG A 24 -4.78 -13.72 -4.34
C ARG A 24 -6.28 -13.93 -4.43
N GLY A 25 -6.97 -13.09 -5.18
CA GLY A 25 -8.42 -13.15 -5.23
C GLY A 25 -9.07 -12.72 -3.93
N TRP A 26 -8.43 -11.82 -3.21
CA TRP A 26 -8.94 -11.32 -1.93
C TRP A 26 -9.66 -10.00 -2.13
N THR A 27 -10.69 -9.80 -1.31
CA THR A 27 -11.37 -8.50 -1.26
C THR A 27 -10.74 -7.65 -0.16
N GLN A 28 -11.15 -6.37 -0.11
CA GLN A 28 -10.73 -5.51 0.99
C GLN A 28 -11.22 -6.06 2.32
N GLN A 29 -12.41 -6.65 2.33
CA GLN A 29 -12.93 -7.24 3.54
C GLN A 29 -12.07 -8.40 3.99
N ASP A 30 -11.58 -9.19 3.05
CA ASP A 30 -10.68 -10.30 3.40
C ASP A 30 -9.43 -9.77 4.09
N LEU A 31 -8.85 -8.70 3.56
CA LEU A 31 -7.65 -8.12 4.16
C LEU A 31 -7.96 -7.55 5.54
N SER A 32 -9.11 -6.91 5.67
CA SER A 32 -9.55 -6.39 6.96
C SER A 32 -9.63 -7.52 7.98
N ASP A 33 -10.20 -8.65 7.59
CA ASP A 33 -10.35 -9.78 8.48
C ASP A 33 -8.99 -10.37 8.87
N ILE A 34 -8.09 -10.48 7.91
CA ILE A 34 -6.78 -11.08 8.14
C ILE A 34 -5.93 -10.20 9.06
N THR A 35 -5.99 -8.90 8.88
CA THR A 35 -5.13 -7.98 9.62
C THR A 35 -5.79 -7.41 10.87
N SER A 36 -7.08 -7.56 10.99
CA SER A 36 -7.88 -6.95 12.06
C SER A 36 -7.91 -5.43 11.95
N VAL A 37 -7.57 -4.91 10.79
CA VAL A 37 -7.65 -3.48 10.53
C VAL A 37 -9.05 -3.20 9.97
N SER A 38 -9.66 -2.10 10.39
CA SER A 38 -11.02 -1.78 9.95
C SER A 38 -11.07 -1.61 8.43
N LEU A 39 -12.22 -1.94 7.87
CA LEU A 39 -12.40 -1.80 6.42
C LEU A 39 -12.17 -0.35 5.98
N LYS A 40 -12.58 0.59 6.80
CA LYS A 40 -12.38 2.00 6.50
C LYS A 40 -10.89 2.31 6.35
N ASN A 41 -10.08 1.81 7.27
CA ASN A 41 -8.65 2.06 7.21
C ASN A 41 -8.01 1.32 6.05
N ILE A 42 -8.48 0.12 5.75
CA ILE A 42 -8.00 -0.60 4.57
C ILE A 42 -8.27 0.22 3.31
N ASN A 43 -9.47 0.78 3.21
CA ASN A 43 -9.83 1.60 2.05
C ASN A 43 -8.92 2.82 1.95
N HIS A 44 -8.68 3.50 3.07
CA HIS A 44 -7.79 4.65 3.08
C HIS A 44 -6.37 4.27 2.66
N LEU A 45 -5.94 3.10 3.10
CA LEU A 45 -4.61 2.60 2.78
C LEU A 45 -4.48 2.36 1.28
N LEU A 46 -5.48 1.74 0.67
CA LEU A 46 -5.46 1.45 -0.75
C LEU A 46 -5.47 2.72 -1.59
N ASN A 47 -5.99 3.80 -1.05
CA ASN A 47 -6.05 5.07 -1.75
C ASN A 47 -4.93 6.01 -1.35
N ASN A 48 -3.95 5.49 -0.62
CA ASN A 48 -2.79 6.26 -0.16
C ASN A 48 -3.17 7.49 0.65
N LYS A 49 -4.25 7.38 1.40
CA LYS A 49 -4.71 8.49 2.22
C LYS A 49 -4.14 8.49 3.61
N ILE A 50 -3.56 7.39 4.04
CA ILE A 50 -2.89 7.31 5.33
C ILE A 50 -1.52 6.70 5.13
N SER A 51 -0.62 7.04 6.04
CA SER A 51 0.74 6.51 6.00
C SER A 51 0.79 5.11 6.56
N ILE A 52 1.83 4.40 6.19
CA ILE A 52 2.10 3.07 6.74
C ILE A 52 2.87 3.24 8.04
N SER A 53 2.26 2.84 9.13
CA SER A 53 2.97 2.80 10.41
C SER A 53 3.78 1.51 10.49
N THR A 54 4.68 1.46 11.46
CA THR A 54 5.47 0.24 11.67
C THR A 54 4.57 -0.95 11.93
N GLU A 55 3.51 -0.74 12.70
CA GLU A 55 2.59 -1.83 12.99
C GLU A 55 1.82 -2.28 11.76
N MET A 56 1.37 -1.31 10.95
CA MET A 56 0.70 -1.65 9.72
C MET A 56 1.63 -2.43 8.80
N ALA A 57 2.90 -2.01 8.73
CA ALA A 57 3.87 -2.71 7.91
C ALA A 57 4.01 -4.16 8.34
N LYS A 58 4.02 -4.40 9.65
CA LYS A 58 4.10 -5.76 10.16
C LYS A 58 2.87 -6.58 9.81
N LEU A 59 1.70 -5.95 9.88
CA LEU A 59 0.46 -6.65 9.54
C LEU A 59 0.44 -7.00 8.05
N LEU A 60 0.85 -6.08 7.21
CA LEU A 60 0.90 -6.33 5.77
C LEU A 60 1.93 -7.42 5.45
N SER A 61 3.04 -7.41 6.17
CA SER A 61 4.07 -8.42 6.02
C SER A 61 3.51 -9.81 6.32
N LYS A 62 2.74 -9.91 7.39
CA LYS A 62 2.14 -11.18 7.75
C LYS A 62 1.12 -11.64 6.70
N ALA A 63 0.37 -10.70 6.16
CA ALA A 63 -0.68 -11.04 5.21
C ALA A 63 -0.10 -11.46 3.86
N PHE A 64 0.91 -10.74 3.39
CA PHE A 64 1.40 -10.90 2.03
C PHE A 64 2.78 -11.51 1.92
N GLY A 65 3.56 -11.50 2.97
CA GLY A 65 4.85 -12.17 2.98
C GLY A 65 6.07 -11.31 2.75
N GLN A 66 5.91 -10.06 2.32
CA GLN A 66 7.06 -9.18 2.17
C GLN A 66 7.50 -8.68 3.54
N SER A 67 8.75 -8.25 3.67
CA SER A 67 9.23 -7.74 4.93
C SER A 67 8.56 -6.42 5.28
N PRO A 68 8.49 -6.06 6.55
CA PRO A 68 7.93 -4.77 6.93
C PRO A 68 8.64 -3.59 6.27
N ASN A 69 9.96 -3.70 6.06
CA ASN A 69 10.70 -2.63 5.42
C ASN A 69 10.24 -2.38 3.99
N PHE A 70 9.82 -3.44 3.31
CA PHE A 70 9.29 -3.29 1.97
C PHE A 70 8.13 -2.27 1.96
N TRP A 71 7.21 -2.43 2.90
CA TRP A 71 6.05 -1.55 2.97
C TRP A 71 6.41 -0.15 3.42
N LEU A 72 7.32 -0.06 4.40
CA LEU A 72 7.76 1.24 4.88
C LEU A 72 8.50 2.02 3.80
N ASN A 73 9.29 1.32 2.99
CA ASN A 73 10.01 1.98 1.90
C ASN A 73 9.08 2.49 0.82
N LEU A 74 8.02 1.75 0.53
CA LEU A 74 7.03 2.24 -0.43
C LEU A 74 6.38 3.52 0.05
N ASP A 75 6.05 3.58 1.32
CA ASP A 75 5.44 4.76 1.91
C ASP A 75 6.40 5.95 1.86
N LEU A 76 7.66 5.70 2.20
CA LEU A 76 8.69 6.73 2.15
C LEU A 76 8.90 7.27 0.75
N ASN A 77 8.93 6.38 -0.22
CA ASN A 77 9.11 6.80 -1.61
C ASN A 77 7.98 7.70 -2.07
N LEU A 78 6.77 7.36 -1.69
CA LEU A 78 5.63 8.18 -2.05
C LEU A 78 5.74 9.56 -1.39
N LYS A 79 6.11 9.60 -0.13
CA LYS A 79 6.25 10.85 0.59
C LYS A 79 7.37 11.71 0.02
N LYS A 80 8.48 11.08 -0.32
CA LYS A 80 9.60 11.80 -0.90
C LYS A 80 9.20 12.47 -2.20
N SER A 81 8.49 11.73 -3.03
CA SER A 81 8.07 12.28 -4.30
C SER A 81 7.11 13.43 -4.11
N HIS A 82 6.24 13.33 -3.14
CA HIS A 82 5.31 14.40 -2.83
C HIS A 82 6.03 15.65 -2.33
N ASN A 83 7.07 15.44 -1.53
CA ASN A 83 7.80 16.55 -0.96
C ASN A 83 8.76 17.19 -1.92
N HIS A 84 8.94 16.57 -3.03
CA HIS A 84 9.93 17.00 -3.95
C HIS A 84 9.47 18.15 -4.81
N GLN A 85 8.48 18.75 -4.57
CA GLN A 85 7.93 19.79 -5.39
C GLN A 85 8.85 20.87 -5.76
#